data_b6e3abbf4d1db6a38d0bc5f11335ef4f
#
_entry.id   b6e3abbf4d1db6a38d0bc5f11335ef4f
#
_cell.length_a   1.000
_cell.length_b   1.000
_cell.length_c   1.000
_cell.angle_alpha   90.00
_cell.angle_beta   90.00
_cell.angle_gamma   90.00
#
_symmetry.space_group_name_H-M   'P 1'
#
loop_
_entity.id
_entity.type
_entity.pdbx_description
1 polymer ?
#
loop_
_entity_poly.entity_id
_entity_poly.type
_entity_poly.pdbx_seq_one_letter_code
_entity_poly.pdbx_strand_id
1 'polypeptide(L)'
;MQEHILYKKSYTHPLFRCLSTEEGIHILQEIHSGCCGAHIGTRTLANKALRPGYFWPTMKQDAIQLVSKCKRCQRHSSLIHQPAEPLTTMLSPCPFIQWGMDIVGPFPLVTGQRKFLLVAIDYFTKWVEAEPLTRITEGEVMKFIWKNIVCRFGIPREIISDNGRQFQGRKIQEWCQGLHIRQRFTTVVHPLANGQVEVTNRILIQGIKRRLERVGGNWAEELTSVIWAYRTTTRGSTGETPFSLVYGTEAIIPAELGIPSHRVMNFSEECNENLLRKNLDLIEELREKAFLRIQRYKNIMINSYNKRVKTRSFQVGDLVLRRADALKPVGKLDPVWEGPYKVTGIIGQGAYELEDPEGRPLPRPWNVHNLKKNFT
;
A
#
# COMPACT_ATOMS: atom_id res chain seq x y z
N MET A 1 -26.07 2.34 -56.03
CA MET A 1 -26.94 3.29 -55.33
C MET A 1 -28.37 2.85 -55.55
N GLN A 2 -29.11 2.60 -54.48
CA GLN A 2 -30.55 2.44 -54.51
C GLN A 2 -31.16 3.67 -53.85
N GLU A 3 -32.07 4.39 -54.52
CA GLU A 3 -32.76 5.58 -53.99
C GLU A 3 -31.85 6.64 -53.34
N HIS A 4 -30.78 7.03 -54.01
CA HIS A 4 -29.79 7.99 -53.52
C HIS A 4 -29.04 7.61 -52.22
N ILE A 5 -29.16 6.36 -51.72
CA ILE A 5 -28.49 5.87 -50.53
C ILE A 5 -27.23 5.14 -50.95
N LEU A 6 -26.08 5.47 -50.28
CA LEU A 6 -24.80 4.83 -50.49
C LEU A 6 -24.69 3.56 -49.63
N TYR A 7 -24.26 2.48 -50.27
CA TYR A 7 -24.04 1.21 -49.59
C TYR A 7 -22.60 0.73 -49.79
N LYS A 8 -22.02 0.17 -48.74
CA LYS A 8 -20.70 -0.48 -48.75
C LYS A 8 -20.90 -2.00 -48.81
N LYS A 9 -20.24 -2.67 -49.76
CA LYS A 9 -20.24 -4.15 -49.86
C LYS A 9 -19.35 -4.74 -48.78
N SER A 10 -19.78 -5.80 -48.14
CA SER A 10 -19.03 -6.57 -47.13
C SER A 10 -18.93 -8.04 -47.54
N TYR A 11 -17.91 -8.73 -46.99
CA TYR A 11 -17.77 -10.18 -47.21
C TYR A 11 -18.75 -11.02 -46.39
N THR A 12 -19.18 -10.50 -45.22
CA THR A 12 -19.99 -11.27 -44.26
C THR A 12 -21.46 -10.82 -44.18
N HIS A 13 -21.76 -9.59 -44.67
CA HIS A 13 -23.10 -9.04 -44.70
C HIS A 13 -23.41 -8.51 -46.12
N PRO A 14 -24.62 -8.60 -46.62
CA PRO A 14 -24.90 -8.26 -48.00
C PRO A 14 -24.57 -6.81 -48.34
N LEU A 15 -24.97 -5.82 -47.51
CA LEU A 15 -24.73 -4.41 -47.74
C LEU A 15 -24.78 -3.63 -46.42
N PHE A 16 -23.87 -2.68 -46.24
CA PHE A 16 -23.91 -1.69 -45.15
C PHE A 16 -24.40 -0.37 -45.69
N ARG A 17 -25.43 0.21 -45.06
CA ARG A 17 -25.85 1.57 -45.34
C ARG A 17 -24.78 2.54 -44.82
N CYS A 18 -24.20 3.34 -45.72
CA CYS A 18 -23.28 4.39 -45.38
C CYS A 18 -24.02 5.60 -44.81
N LEU A 19 -23.57 6.07 -43.68
CA LEU A 19 -24.13 7.19 -42.97
C LEU A 19 -23.17 8.40 -43.02
N SER A 20 -23.73 9.59 -42.89
CA SER A 20 -22.93 10.77 -42.54
C SER A 20 -22.40 10.64 -41.13
N THR A 21 -21.37 11.41 -40.78
CA THR A 21 -20.80 11.42 -39.41
C THR A 21 -21.84 11.81 -38.37
N GLU A 22 -22.71 12.78 -38.70
CA GLU A 22 -23.79 13.26 -37.82
C GLU A 22 -24.83 12.16 -37.55
N GLU A 23 -25.32 11.50 -38.58
CA GLU A 23 -26.25 10.35 -38.45
C GLU A 23 -25.60 9.22 -37.66
N GLY A 24 -24.29 8.93 -37.89
CA GLY A 24 -23.56 7.91 -37.18
C GLY A 24 -23.42 8.21 -35.68
N ILE A 25 -23.13 9.46 -35.33
CA ILE A 25 -23.05 9.90 -33.92
C ILE A 25 -24.42 9.77 -33.26
N HIS A 26 -25.51 10.14 -33.95
CA HIS A 26 -26.87 10.02 -33.42
C HIS A 26 -27.20 8.56 -33.11
N ILE A 27 -26.90 7.63 -34.04
CA ILE A 27 -27.08 6.20 -33.80
C ILE A 27 -26.30 5.67 -32.64
N LEU A 28 -25.01 6.10 -32.51
CA LEU A 28 -24.20 5.73 -31.34
C LEU A 28 -24.81 6.23 -30.04
N GLN A 29 -25.34 7.46 -30.02
CA GLN A 29 -26.00 8.03 -28.84
C GLN A 29 -27.24 7.24 -28.45
N GLU A 30 -28.10 6.89 -29.41
CA GLU A 30 -29.30 6.08 -29.18
C GLU A 30 -28.93 4.70 -28.63
N ILE A 31 -27.92 4.03 -29.21
CA ILE A 31 -27.48 2.70 -28.74
C ILE A 31 -26.81 2.81 -27.34
N HIS A 32 -26.14 3.90 -27.06
CA HIS A 32 -25.38 4.08 -25.80
C HIS A 32 -26.26 4.50 -24.63
N SER A 33 -27.10 5.51 -24.81
CA SER A 33 -27.87 6.18 -23.78
C SER A 33 -29.36 6.34 -24.05
N GLY A 34 -29.86 5.91 -25.21
CA GLY A 34 -31.29 5.88 -25.53
C GLY A 34 -32.10 4.91 -24.67
N CYS A 35 -33.36 4.71 -24.97
CA CYS A 35 -34.30 3.94 -24.14
C CYS A 35 -33.85 2.48 -23.86
N CYS A 36 -33.09 1.87 -24.78
CA CYS A 36 -32.48 0.54 -24.62
C CYS A 36 -30.96 0.61 -24.37
N GLY A 37 -30.44 1.78 -24.04
CA GLY A 37 -29.02 2.00 -23.82
C GLY A 37 -28.57 1.52 -22.44
N ALA A 38 -27.48 0.77 -22.41
CA ALA A 38 -26.88 0.24 -21.17
C ALA A 38 -25.45 0.77 -20.97
N HIS A 39 -25.09 1.92 -21.53
CA HIS A 39 -23.76 2.53 -21.42
C HIS A 39 -22.61 1.55 -21.70
N ILE A 40 -22.75 0.76 -22.78
CA ILE A 40 -21.77 -0.25 -23.17
C ILE A 40 -20.44 0.35 -23.63
N GLY A 41 -19.35 -0.43 -23.48
CA GLY A 41 -17.99 0.01 -23.85
C GLY A 41 -17.80 0.21 -25.35
N THR A 42 -16.78 0.94 -25.74
CA THR A 42 -16.47 1.45 -27.09
C THR A 42 -16.52 0.39 -28.18
N ARG A 43 -15.84 -0.75 -27.98
CA ARG A 43 -15.81 -1.85 -28.96
C ARG A 43 -17.20 -2.47 -29.17
N THR A 44 -17.91 -2.72 -28.09
CA THR A 44 -19.26 -3.28 -28.11
C THR A 44 -20.25 -2.32 -28.76
N LEU A 45 -20.12 -1.02 -28.49
CA LEU A 45 -20.93 0.04 -29.07
C LEU A 45 -20.79 0.10 -30.59
N ALA A 46 -19.56 0.16 -31.10
CA ALA A 46 -19.31 0.16 -32.53
C ALA A 46 -19.82 -1.11 -33.20
N ASN A 47 -19.62 -2.30 -32.59
CA ASN A 47 -20.14 -3.56 -33.11
C ASN A 47 -21.66 -3.61 -33.08
N LYS A 48 -22.34 -3.03 -32.09
CA LYS A 48 -23.80 -3.00 -32.01
C LYS A 48 -24.41 -2.06 -33.04
N ALA A 49 -23.68 -1.03 -33.49
CA ALA A 49 -24.09 -0.20 -34.64
C ALA A 49 -23.81 -0.89 -35.98
N LEU A 50 -22.74 -1.69 -36.08
CA LEU A 50 -22.40 -2.42 -37.30
C LEU A 50 -23.36 -3.57 -37.60
N ARG A 51 -23.87 -4.30 -36.59
CA ARG A 51 -24.75 -5.46 -36.77
C ARG A 51 -26.06 -5.22 -37.54
N PRO A 52 -26.76 -4.08 -37.33
CA PRO A 52 -27.93 -3.74 -38.14
C PRO A 52 -27.60 -3.34 -39.59
N GLY A 53 -26.31 -3.19 -39.92
CA GLY A 53 -25.86 -2.83 -41.24
C GLY A 53 -25.53 -1.36 -41.45
N TYR A 54 -25.17 -0.62 -40.41
CA TYR A 54 -24.70 0.78 -40.53
C TYR A 54 -23.20 0.83 -40.64
N PHE A 55 -22.68 1.77 -41.43
CA PHE A 55 -21.25 1.99 -41.60
C PHE A 55 -20.93 3.46 -41.90
N TRP A 56 -19.87 3.95 -41.27
CA TRP A 56 -19.16 5.18 -41.66
C TRP A 56 -17.68 5.04 -41.25
N PRO A 57 -16.73 5.77 -41.90
CA PRO A 57 -15.28 5.56 -41.73
C PRO A 57 -14.77 5.78 -40.31
N THR A 58 -15.32 6.78 -39.60
CA THR A 58 -14.88 7.20 -38.27
C THR A 58 -15.58 6.50 -37.10
N MET A 59 -16.48 5.54 -37.37
CA MET A 59 -17.34 4.85 -36.38
C MET A 59 -16.62 4.45 -35.10
N LYS A 60 -15.40 3.88 -35.19
CA LYS A 60 -14.65 3.42 -34.02
C LYS A 60 -14.12 4.61 -33.20
N GLN A 61 -13.68 5.66 -33.85
CA GLN A 61 -13.18 6.89 -33.20
C GLN A 61 -14.33 7.63 -32.52
N ASP A 62 -15.45 7.75 -33.19
CA ASP A 62 -16.64 8.42 -32.65
C ASP A 62 -17.20 7.66 -31.44
N ALA A 63 -17.21 6.32 -31.48
CA ALA A 63 -17.57 5.49 -30.34
C ALA A 63 -16.60 5.67 -29.16
N ILE A 64 -15.29 5.82 -29.40
CA ILE A 64 -14.29 6.11 -28.36
C ILE A 64 -14.56 7.47 -27.74
N GLN A 65 -14.78 8.51 -28.56
CA GLN A 65 -15.04 9.87 -28.07
C GLN A 65 -16.31 9.92 -27.24
N LEU A 66 -17.40 9.35 -27.74
CA LEU A 66 -18.70 9.34 -27.06
C LEU A 66 -18.61 8.66 -25.68
N VAL A 67 -18.02 7.48 -25.61
CA VAL A 67 -17.91 6.73 -24.35
C VAL A 67 -16.95 7.42 -23.38
N SER A 68 -15.82 7.97 -23.87
CA SER A 68 -14.83 8.67 -23.03
C SER A 68 -15.41 9.92 -22.35
N LYS A 69 -16.25 10.66 -23.05
CA LYS A 69 -16.91 11.89 -22.54
C LYS A 69 -18.18 11.58 -21.73
N CYS A 70 -18.71 10.37 -21.79
CA CYS A 70 -19.92 10.03 -21.06
C CYS A 70 -19.70 10.06 -19.54
N LYS A 71 -20.33 11.01 -18.83
CA LYS A 71 -20.22 11.17 -17.36
C LYS A 71 -20.56 9.90 -16.60
N ARG A 72 -21.61 9.16 -17.00
CA ARG A 72 -22.03 7.92 -16.36
C ARG A 72 -20.96 6.84 -16.52
N CYS A 73 -20.45 6.63 -17.75
CA CYS A 73 -19.37 5.68 -18.01
C CYS A 73 -18.08 6.01 -17.23
N GLN A 74 -17.73 7.28 -17.10
CA GLN A 74 -16.56 7.69 -16.33
C GLN A 74 -16.75 7.42 -14.83
N ARG A 75 -17.90 7.73 -14.24
CA ARG A 75 -18.17 7.55 -12.80
C ARG A 75 -18.30 6.08 -12.39
N HIS A 76 -18.78 5.20 -13.26
CA HIS A 76 -18.93 3.76 -13.00
C HIS A 76 -17.84 2.90 -13.65
N SER A 77 -16.77 3.50 -14.16
CA SER A 77 -15.65 2.72 -14.70
C SER A 77 -14.93 1.93 -13.62
N SER A 78 -14.37 0.77 -14.00
CA SER A 78 -13.60 -0.08 -13.11
C SER A 78 -12.43 0.66 -12.45
N LEU A 79 -12.06 0.22 -11.24
CA LEU A 79 -10.87 0.71 -10.55
C LEU A 79 -9.61 0.43 -11.37
N ILE A 80 -8.68 1.37 -11.32
CA ILE A 80 -7.39 1.23 -11.97
C ILE A 80 -6.44 0.55 -10.98
N HIS A 81 -6.15 -0.72 -11.18
CA HIS A 81 -5.25 -1.50 -10.32
C HIS A 81 -3.77 -1.34 -10.64
N GLN A 82 -3.45 -0.69 -11.77
CA GLN A 82 -2.06 -0.48 -12.18
C GLN A 82 -1.44 0.67 -11.37
N PRO A 83 -0.21 0.47 -10.83
CA PRO A 83 0.50 1.52 -10.13
C PRO A 83 0.71 2.74 -11.03
N ALA A 84 0.59 3.92 -10.45
CA ALA A 84 0.74 5.18 -11.17
C ALA A 84 2.15 5.75 -11.11
N GLU A 85 2.97 5.28 -10.15
CA GLU A 85 4.31 5.79 -9.87
C GLU A 85 5.32 4.67 -9.63
N PRO A 86 6.60 4.92 -9.95
CA PRO A 86 7.68 4.00 -9.60
C PRO A 86 7.79 3.79 -8.09
N LEU A 87 8.16 2.58 -7.70
CA LEU A 87 8.40 2.23 -6.32
C LEU A 87 9.73 2.81 -5.84
N THR A 88 9.69 3.67 -4.84
CA THR A 88 10.87 4.09 -4.07
C THR A 88 10.92 3.32 -2.76
N THR A 89 12.04 2.66 -2.47
CA THR A 89 12.21 1.89 -1.24
C THR A 89 13.19 2.58 -0.31
N MET A 90 12.89 2.53 1.00
CA MET A 90 13.82 2.99 2.02
C MET A 90 14.80 1.88 2.39
N LEU A 91 16.08 2.21 2.48
CA LEU A 91 17.16 1.34 2.94
C LEU A 91 17.71 1.89 4.25
N SER A 92 17.69 1.09 5.30
CA SER A 92 18.43 1.39 6.52
C SER A 92 19.85 0.84 6.37
N PRO A 93 20.90 1.65 6.53
CA PRO A 93 22.28 1.20 6.32
C PRO A 93 22.81 0.36 7.49
N CYS A 94 22.29 0.49 8.69
CA CYS A 94 22.72 -0.27 9.86
C CYS A 94 21.57 -0.50 10.85
N PRO A 95 21.74 -1.41 11.82
CA PRO A 95 20.73 -1.75 12.83
C PRO A 95 20.31 -0.53 13.67
N PHE A 96 19.03 -0.50 14.04
CA PHE A 96 18.39 0.36 15.05
C PHE A 96 18.35 1.86 14.76
N ILE A 97 18.89 2.32 13.65
CA ILE A 97 18.86 3.75 13.31
C ILE A 97 17.55 4.19 12.67
N GLN A 98 16.76 3.26 12.13
CA GLN A 98 15.53 3.57 11.42
C GLN A 98 14.42 2.58 11.80
N TRP A 99 13.40 3.10 12.49
CA TRP A 99 12.26 2.32 12.93
C TRP A 99 10.99 2.73 12.22
N GLY A 100 10.22 1.74 11.79
CA GLY A 100 8.85 1.95 11.33
C GLY A 100 7.87 1.64 12.44
N MET A 101 6.83 2.47 12.61
CA MET A 101 5.83 2.31 13.66
C MET A 101 4.42 2.38 13.07
N ASP A 102 3.50 1.61 13.68
CA ASP A 102 2.08 1.62 13.34
C ASP A 102 1.22 1.13 14.51
N ILE A 103 -0.06 1.52 14.53
CA ILE A 103 -1.04 1.07 15.52
C ILE A 103 -2.15 0.31 14.83
N VAL A 104 -2.39 -0.90 15.29
CA VAL A 104 -3.41 -1.80 14.76
C VAL A 104 -4.53 -1.99 15.77
N GLY A 105 -5.75 -2.07 15.30
CA GLY A 105 -6.94 -2.31 16.10
C GLY A 105 -8.15 -1.50 15.62
N PRO A 106 -9.25 -1.50 16.38
CA PRO A 106 -9.41 -2.14 17.69
C PRO A 106 -9.54 -3.68 17.60
N PHE A 107 -8.90 -4.35 18.54
CA PHE A 107 -9.10 -5.78 18.83
C PHE A 107 -10.22 -5.98 19.85
N PRO A 108 -10.71 -7.23 20.05
CA PRO A 108 -11.60 -7.54 21.17
C PRO A 108 -10.99 -7.09 22.48
N LEU A 109 -11.83 -6.54 23.37
CA LEU A 109 -11.41 -6.10 24.69
C LEU A 109 -10.92 -7.28 25.53
N VAL A 110 -9.77 -7.09 26.15
CA VAL A 110 -9.14 -8.09 27.03
C VAL A 110 -8.78 -7.47 28.38
N THR A 111 -8.26 -8.26 29.29
CA THR A 111 -7.84 -7.85 30.64
C THR A 111 -7.04 -6.55 30.61
N GLY A 112 -7.43 -5.58 31.44
CA GLY A 112 -6.83 -4.25 31.47
C GLY A 112 -7.31 -3.31 30.35
N GLN A 113 -8.49 -3.56 29.76
CA GLN A 113 -9.12 -2.71 28.75
C GLN A 113 -8.25 -2.51 27.47
N ARG A 114 -7.35 -3.45 27.17
CA ARG A 114 -6.45 -3.38 26.01
C ARG A 114 -7.21 -3.76 24.75
N LYS A 115 -7.10 -2.92 23.71
CA LYS A 115 -7.79 -3.10 22.43
C LYS A 115 -6.98 -2.64 21.21
N PHE A 116 -5.78 -2.09 21.41
CA PHE A 116 -4.90 -1.69 20.33
C PHE A 116 -3.54 -2.33 20.51
N LEU A 117 -2.81 -2.45 19.40
CA LEU A 117 -1.45 -2.97 19.36
C LEU A 117 -0.56 -1.94 18.70
N LEU A 118 0.40 -1.37 19.43
CA LEU A 118 1.47 -0.54 18.88
C LEU A 118 2.63 -1.46 18.50
N VAL A 119 3.07 -1.36 17.26
CA VAL A 119 4.15 -2.19 16.69
C VAL A 119 5.25 -1.26 16.18
N ALA A 120 6.50 -1.62 16.47
CA ALA A 120 7.68 -1.00 15.88
C ALA A 120 8.58 -2.08 15.27
N ILE A 121 9.14 -1.81 14.09
CA ILE A 121 10.09 -2.68 13.40
C ILE A 121 11.37 -1.92 13.06
N ASP A 122 12.53 -2.48 13.40
CA ASP A 122 13.79 -2.01 12.86
C ASP A 122 13.92 -2.39 11.38
N TYR A 123 14.20 -1.41 10.53
CA TYR A 123 14.22 -1.62 9.07
C TYR A 123 15.42 -2.42 8.57
N PHE A 124 16.47 -2.55 9.37
CA PHE A 124 17.63 -3.37 9.03
C PHE A 124 17.43 -4.82 9.48
N THR A 125 17.41 -5.06 10.80
CA THR A 125 17.38 -6.41 11.39
C THR A 125 16.03 -7.10 11.27
N LYS A 126 14.96 -6.35 11.00
CA LYS A 126 13.56 -6.78 11.10
C LYS A 126 13.13 -7.11 12.54
N TRP A 127 13.91 -6.67 13.54
CA TRP A 127 13.52 -6.79 14.93
C TRP A 127 12.21 -6.08 15.21
N VAL A 128 11.31 -6.73 15.94
CA VAL A 128 9.99 -6.19 16.25
C VAL A 128 9.85 -5.99 17.75
N GLU A 129 9.37 -4.82 18.14
CA GLU A 129 8.81 -4.53 19.45
C GLU A 129 7.32 -4.27 19.30
N ALA A 130 6.52 -4.78 20.23
CA ALA A 130 5.09 -4.51 20.23
C ALA A 130 4.53 -4.53 21.64
N GLU A 131 3.54 -3.66 21.89
CA GLU A 131 2.88 -3.53 23.19
C GLU A 131 1.36 -3.31 23.01
N PRO A 132 0.52 -4.04 23.79
CA PRO A 132 -0.92 -3.83 23.77
C PRO A 132 -1.26 -2.55 24.52
N LEU A 133 -2.09 -1.70 23.92
CA LEU A 133 -2.52 -0.41 24.45
C LEU A 133 -4.01 -0.38 24.76
N THR A 134 -4.37 0.40 25.78
CA THR A 134 -5.76 0.74 26.11
C THR A 134 -6.28 1.91 25.29
N ARG A 135 -5.45 2.89 25.06
CA ARG A 135 -5.76 4.15 24.35
C ARG A 135 -4.65 4.51 23.38
N ILE A 136 -5.04 5.19 22.31
CA ILE A 136 -4.12 5.73 21.32
C ILE A 136 -3.86 7.21 21.69
N THR A 137 -2.77 7.48 22.41
CA THR A 137 -2.37 8.83 22.80
C THR A 137 -0.88 9.07 22.54
N GLU A 138 -0.48 10.34 22.38
CA GLU A 138 0.93 10.74 22.25
C GLU A 138 1.78 10.21 23.41
N GLY A 139 1.25 10.30 24.64
CA GLY A 139 1.97 9.87 25.84
C GLY A 139 2.26 8.36 25.85
N GLU A 140 1.34 7.53 25.38
CA GLU A 140 1.58 6.08 25.28
C GLU A 140 2.61 5.76 24.18
N VAL A 141 2.57 6.49 23.06
CA VAL A 141 3.57 6.34 22.00
C VAL A 141 4.98 6.75 22.50
N MET A 142 5.10 7.89 23.18
CA MET A 142 6.36 8.35 23.76
C MET A 142 6.91 7.37 24.79
N LYS A 143 6.08 6.84 25.70
CA LYS A 143 6.48 5.80 26.67
C LYS A 143 6.99 4.53 25.97
N PHE A 144 6.30 4.12 24.93
CA PHE A 144 6.68 2.95 24.14
C PHE A 144 8.05 3.14 23.48
N ILE A 145 8.26 4.28 22.79
CA ILE A 145 9.54 4.60 22.14
C ILE A 145 10.66 4.62 23.16
N TRP A 146 10.44 5.28 24.31
CA TRP A 146 11.43 5.35 25.38
C TRP A 146 11.82 3.98 25.90
N LYS A 147 10.82 3.19 26.37
CA LYS A 147 11.01 1.92 27.03
C LYS A 147 11.53 0.83 26.08
N ASN A 148 10.92 0.72 24.89
CA ASN A 148 11.14 -0.44 24.00
C ASN A 148 12.18 -0.16 22.91
N ILE A 149 12.50 1.09 22.62
CA ILE A 149 13.49 1.46 21.61
C ILE A 149 14.69 2.11 22.25
N VAL A 150 14.52 3.31 22.83
CA VAL A 150 15.65 4.12 23.29
C VAL A 150 16.44 3.43 24.42
N CYS A 151 15.76 2.94 25.46
CA CYS A 151 16.41 2.28 26.59
C CYS A 151 17.05 0.93 26.24
N ARG A 152 16.74 0.34 25.08
CA ARG A 152 17.23 -1.00 24.68
C ARG A 152 18.25 -0.95 23.55
N PHE A 153 18.09 -0.04 22.61
CA PHE A 153 18.87 -0.01 21.37
C PHE A 153 19.53 1.34 21.11
N GLY A 154 19.30 2.34 21.97
CA GLY A 154 19.78 3.70 21.79
C GLY A 154 18.80 4.59 21.01
N ILE A 155 19.17 5.85 20.85
CA ILE A 155 18.36 6.86 20.18
C ILE A 155 18.38 6.62 18.66
N PRO A 156 17.22 6.34 18.02
CA PRO A 156 17.18 6.15 16.57
C PRO A 156 17.37 7.50 15.85
N ARG A 157 17.96 7.46 14.67
CA ARG A 157 18.05 8.63 13.81
C ARG A 157 16.68 9.03 13.24
N GLU A 158 15.84 8.03 12.93
CA GLU A 158 14.59 8.27 12.25
C GLU A 158 13.49 7.31 12.69
N ILE A 159 12.28 7.86 12.88
CA ILE A 159 11.06 7.09 13.10
C ILE A 159 10.08 7.40 11.96
N ILE A 160 9.57 6.35 11.34
CA ILE A 160 8.62 6.42 10.24
C ILE A 160 7.27 5.90 10.72
N SER A 161 6.22 6.71 10.58
CA SER A 161 4.85 6.35 10.95
C SER A 161 3.84 6.84 9.93
N ASP A 162 2.57 6.47 10.10
CA ASP A 162 1.47 7.12 9.39
C ASP A 162 1.21 8.54 9.90
N ASN A 163 0.26 9.23 9.27
CA ASN A 163 -0.15 10.59 9.64
C ASN A 163 -1.17 10.62 10.81
N GLY A 164 -1.19 9.60 11.65
CA GLY A 164 -2.09 9.56 12.79
C GLY A 164 -1.80 10.68 13.81
N ARG A 165 -2.85 11.25 14.42
CA ARG A 165 -2.74 12.34 15.40
C ARG A 165 -1.80 12.00 16.57
N GLN A 166 -1.73 10.73 16.96
CA GLN A 166 -0.87 10.22 18.03
C GLN A 166 0.62 10.29 17.71
N PHE A 167 0.98 10.41 16.41
CA PHE A 167 2.35 10.57 15.95
C PHE A 167 2.68 12.02 15.55
N GLN A 168 1.65 12.82 15.22
CA GLN A 168 1.80 14.21 14.76
C GLN A 168 1.54 15.25 15.85
N GLY A 169 1.19 14.83 17.05
CA GLY A 169 0.90 15.76 18.13
C GLY A 169 2.10 16.61 18.53
N ARG A 170 1.84 17.80 19.04
CA ARG A 170 2.89 18.76 19.40
C ARG A 170 3.88 18.21 20.43
N LYS A 171 3.37 17.49 21.43
CA LYS A 171 4.21 16.96 22.53
C LYS A 171 5.22 15.93 22.03
N ILE A 172 4.81 15.00 21.18
CA ILE A 172 5.72 13.98 20.62
C ILE A 172 6.71 14.60 19.65
N GLN A 173 6.31 15.62 18.87
CA GLN A 173 7.21 16.33 17.96
C GLN A 173 8.33 17.06 18.74
N GLU A 174 7.96 17.85 19.76
CA GLU A 174 8.91 18.55 20.62
C GLU A 174 9.86 17.57 21.34
N TRP A 175 9.32 16.44 21.82
CA TRP A 175 10.11 15.42 22.48
C TRP A 175 11.10 14.71 21.52
N CYS A 176 10.66 14.34 20.32
CA CYS A 176 11.53 13.77 19.29
C CYS A 176 12.62 14.76 18.87
N GLN A 177 12.26 16.03 18.71
CA GLN A 177 13.20 17.09 18.38
C GLN A 177 14.27 17.28 19.48
N GLY A 178 13.89 17.23 20.74
CA GLY A 178 14.81 17.28 21.89
C GLY A 178 15.80 16.11 21.93
N LEU A 179 15.43 14.95 21.39
CA LEU A 179 16.28 13.77 21.24
C LEU A 179 16.97 13.68 19.86
N HIS A 180 16.84 14.68 19.01
CA HIS A 180 17.34 14.69 17.63
C HIS A 180 16.81 13.54 16.75
N ILE A 181 15.63 13.01 17.08
CA ILE A 181 14.96 11.98 16.30
C ILE A 181 14.18 12.64 15.16
N ARG A 182 14.50 12.29 13.92
CA ARG A 182 13.75 12.74 12.75
C ARG A 182 12.46 11.94 12.62
N GLN A 183 11.30 12.60 12.72
CA GLN A 183 10.03 11.99 12.38
C GLN A 183 9.77 12.12 10.89
N ARG A 184 9.47 11.00 10.23
CA ARG A 184 9.03 10.96 8.85
C ARG A 184 7.64 10.34 8.78
N PHE A 185 6.70 11.11 8.27
CA PHE A 185 5.33 10.63 8.06
C PHE A 185 5.20 10.06 6.66
N THR A 186 4.59 8.88 6.55
CA THR A 186 4.19 8.34 5.25
C THR A 186 3.08 9.21 4.71
N THR A 187 3.45 10.09 3.80
CA THR A 187 2.49 10.96 3.13
C THR A 187 1.61 10.16 2.17
N VAL A 188 0.50 10.75 1.78
CA VAL A 188 -0.33 10.28 0.66
C VAL A 188 0.52 10.05 -0.60
N VAL A 189 1.70 10.70 -0.69
CA VAL A 189 2.66 10.58 -1.80
C VAL A 189 3.42 9.25 -1.80
N HIS A 190 3.79 8.71 -0.62
CA HIS A 190 4.61 7.49 -0.52
C HIS A 190 4.02 6.49 0.47
N PRO A 191 2.83 5.92 0.20
CA PRO A 191 2.19 4.95 1.08
C PRO A 191 3.03 3.69 1.29
N LEU A 192 3.90 3.35 0.33
CA LEU A 192 4.77 2.17 0.37
C LEU A 192 5.96 2.30 1.34
N ALA A 193 6.26 3.50 1.86
CA ALA A 193 7.34 3.69 2.83
C ALA A 193 7.07 2.93 4.15
N ASN A 194 5.81 2.77 4.55
CA ASN A 194 5.40 2.00 5.73
C ASN A 194 5.06 0.52 5.44
N GLY A 195 5.20 0.08 4.19
CA GLY A 195 4.81 -1.27 3.77
C GLY A 195 5.49 -2.40 4.55
N GLN A 196 6.68 -2.16 5.13
CA GLN A 196 7.35 -3.16 5.98
C GLN A 196 6.60 -3.37 7.31
N VAL A 197 6.11 -2.29 7.93
CA VAL A 197 5.32 -2.37 9.17
C VAL A 197 3.98 -3.03 8.90
N GLU A 198 3.32 -2.70 7.78
CA GLU A 198 2.04 -3.32 7.38
C GLU A 198 2.17 -4.83 7.18
N VAL A 199 3.23 -5.28 6.50
CA VAL A 199 3.53 -6.71 6.34
C VAL A 199 3.78 -7.37 7.68
N THR A 200 4.54 -6.72 8.55
CA THR A 200 4.83 -7.20 9.91
C THR A 200 3.55 -7.32 10.72
N ASN A 201 2.70 -6.29 10.73
CA ASN A 201 1.40 -6.30 11.40
C ASN A 201 0.55 -7.48 10.94
N ARG A 202 0.50 -7.73 9.63
CA ARG A 202 -0.23 -8.88 9.07
C ARG A 202 0.30 -10.21 9.60
N ILE A 203 1.62 -10.38 9.67
CA ILE A 203 2.26 -11.60 10.20
C ILE A 203 1.92 -11.78 11.68
N LEU A 204 2.05 -10.74 12.49
CA LEU A 204 1.73 -10.78 13.92
C LEU A 204 0.25 -11.11 14.16
N ILE A 205 -0.67 -10.44 13.47
CA ILE A 205 -2.11 -10.69 13.58
C ILE A 205 -2.45 -12.13 13.19
N GLN A 206 -1.88 -12.65 12.10
CA GLN A 206 -2.08 -14.03 11.70
C GLN A 206 -1.52 -15.02 12.72
N GLY A 207 -0.37 -14.70 13.31
CA GLY A 207 0.22 -15.49 14.40
C GLY A 207 -0.70 -15.54 15.63
N ILE A 208 -1.21 -14.38 16.07
CA ILE A 208 -2.18 -14.28 17.17
C ILE A 208 -3.45 -15.09 16.86
N LYS A 209 -4.04 -14.93 15.68
CA LYS A 209 -5.24 -15.68 15.28
C LYS A 209 -5.05 -17.19 15.36
N ARG A 210 -3.94 -17.71 14.80
CA ARG A 210 -3.65 -19.15 14.81
C ARG A 210 -3.43 -19.70 16.22
N ARG A 211 -2.83 -18.90 17.11
CA ARG A 211 -2.62 -19.32 18.50
C ARG A 211 -3.94 -19.32 19.27
N LEU A 212 -4.78 -18.30 19.12
CA LEU A 212 -6.10 -18.23 19.74
C LEU A 212 -7.01 -19.37 19.29
N GLU A 213 -6.96 -19.77 18.02
CA GLU A 213 -7.71 -20.90 17.49
C GLU A 213 -7.31 -22.22 18.17
N ARG A 214 -6.04 -22.38 18.50
CA ARG A 214 -5.49 -23.61 19.11
C ARG A 214 -5.66 -23.67 20.62
N VAL A 215 -5.43 -22.55 21.34
CA VAL A 215 -5.32 -22.50 22.80
C VAL A 215 -6.51 -21.77 23.44
N GLY A 216 -7.20 -20.94 22.66
CA GLY A 216 -8.16 -19.98 23.20
C GLY A 216 -7.46 -18.81 23.93
N GLY A 217 -8.18 -18.06 24.73
CA GLY A 217 -7.61 -17.10 25.68
C GLY A 217 -7.52 -15.66 25.16
N ASN A 218 -6.54 -14.94 25.69
CA ASN A 218 -6.38 -13.50 25.54
C ASN A 218 -5.30 -13.18 24.50
N TRP A 219 -5.64 -12.42 23.45
CA TRP A 219 -4.71 -12.07 22.38
C TRP A 219 -3.45 -11.32 22.88
N ALA A 220 -3.58 -10.54 23.96
CA ALA A 220 -2.46 -9.81 24.53
C ALA A 220 -1.44 -10.71 25.25
N GLU A 221 -1.87 -11.82 25.80
CA GLU A 221 -0.99 -12.84 26.41
C GLU A 221 -0.25 -13.63 25.36
N GLU A 222 -0.92 -13.99 24.26
CA GLU A 222 -0.33 -14.71 23.15
C GLU A 222 0.68 -13.89 22.33
N LEU A 223 0.62 -12.54 22.44
CA LEU A 223 1.50 -11.63 21.72
C LEU A 223 2.98 -11.92 21.95
N THR A 224 3.39 -12.17 23.20
CA THR A 224 4.80 -12.43 23.55
C THR A 224 5.34 -13.66 22.82
N SER A 225 4.56 -14.72 22.77
CA SER A 225 4.92 -15.95 22.05
C SER A 225 4.99 -15.74 20.53
N VAL A 226 4.09 -14.89 19.99
CA VAL A 226 4.10 -14.56 18.56
C VAL A 226 5.34 -13.71 18.20
N ILE A 227 5.68 -12.72 19.03
CA ILE A 227 6.89 -11.91 18.86
C ILE A 227 8.15 -12.77 18.95
N TRP A 228 8.21 -13.70 19.91
CA TRP A 228 9.31 -14.67 20.02
C TRP A 228 9.47 -15.49 18.73
N ALA A 229 8.37 -16.10 18.26
CA ALA A 229 8.39 -16.86 17.01
C ALA A 229 8.80 -15.99 15.81
N TYR A 230 8.37 -14.73 15.78
CA TYR A 230 8.77 -13.78 14.75
C TYR A 230 10.29 -13.51 14.76
N ARG A 231 10.87 -13.25 15.94
CA ARG A 231 12.29 -12.92 16.12
C ARG A 231 13.23 -14.08 15.81
N THR A 232 12.77 -15.32 16.02
CA THR A 232 13.53 -16.56 15.81
C THR A 232 13.24 -17.24 14.46
N THR A 233 12.49 -16.60 13.57
CA THR A 233 12.21 -17.14 12.24
C THR A 233 12.97 -16.33 11.18
N THR A 234 13.67 -17.01 10.28
CA THR A 234 14.42 -16.43 9.17
C THR A 234 13.52 -15.53 8.30
N ARG A 235 14.01 -14.37 7.93
CA ARG A 235 13.34 -13.42 7.04
C ARG A 235 13.88 -13.53 5.62
N GLY A 236 13.01 -13.72 4.64
CA GLY A 236 13.42 -13.88 3.25
C GLY A 236 14.21 -12.69 2.68
N SER A 237 13.99 -11.48 3.22
CA SER A 237 14.71 -10.27 2.79
C SER A 237 16.15 -10.19 3.34
N THR A 238 16.43 -10.73 4.51
CA THR A 238 17.75 -10.71 5.15
C THR A 238 18.48 -12.04 4.96
N GLY A 239 17.75 -13.14 4.85
CA GLY A 239 18.27 -14.50 4.89
C GLY A 239 18.67 -14.96 6.28
N GLU A 240 18.46 -14.13 7.31
CA GLU A 240 18.83 -14.36 8.70
C GLU A 240 17.61 -14.19 9.61
N THR A 241 17.69 -14.66 10.86
CA THR A 241 16.69 -14.36 11.87
C THR A 241 16.93 -12.94 12.42
N PRO A 242 15.87 -12.21 12.84
CA PRO A 242 16.06 -10.97 13.56
C PRO A 242 16.93 -11.12 14.80
N PHE A 243 16.85 -12.27 15.48
CA PHE A 243 17.62 -12.56 16.67
C PHE A 243 19.13 -12.64 16.37
N SER A 244 19.53 -13.35 15.33
CA SER A 244 20.96 -13.48 14.96
C SER A 244 21.56 -12.13 14.52
N LEU A 245 20.80 -11.30 13.80
CA LEU A 245 21.26 -9.98 13.39
C LEU A 245 21.42 -8.98 14.56
N VAL A 246 20.71 -9.23 15.68
CA VAL A 246 20.83 -8.39 16.90
C VAL A 246 21.97 -8.89 17.79
N TYR A 247 22.03 -10.21 18.05
CA TYR A 247 22.89 -10.79 19.07
C TYR A 247 24.12 -11.55 18.53
N GLY A 248 24.24 -11.71 17.21
CA GLY A 248 25.33 -12.44 16.56
C GLY A 248 25.21 -13.97 16.66
N THR A 249 24.17 -14.48 17.32
CA THR A 249 23.93 -15.91 17.50
C THR A 249 22.45 -16.23 17.43
N GLU A 250 22.09 -17.48 17.16
CA GLU A 250 20.71 -17.95 17.20
C GLU A 250 20.22 -18.19 18.63
N ALA A 251 18.94 -17.88 18.87
CA ALA A 251 18.31 -18.21 20.14
C ALA A 251 18.25 -19.73 20.39
N ILE A 252 18.36 -20.12 21.63
CA ILE A 252 18.02 -21.48 22.03
C ILE A 252 16.50 -21.61 22.04
N ILE A 253 15.98 -22.54 21.26
CA ILE A 253 14.53 -22.75 21.16
C ILE A 253 14.09 -23.90 22.08
N PRO A 254 12.81 -23.94 22.56
CA PRO A 254 12.33 -24.95 23.48
C PRO A 254 12.53 -26.39 22.99
N ALA A 255 12.54 -26.62 21.67
CA ALA A 255 12.80 -27.93 21.10
C ALA A 255 14.21 -28.50 21.46
N GLU A 256 15.18 -27.58 21.61
CA GLU A 256 16.57 -27.97 21.98
C GLU A 256 16.72 -28.40 23.45
N LEU A 257 15.73 -28.09 24.30
CA LEU A 257 15.69 -28.56 25.67
C LEU A 257 15.19 -30.00 25.74
N GLY A 258 14.29 -30.40 24.82
CA GLY A 258 13.79 -31.78 24.75
C GLY A 258 14.71 -32.73 23.94
N ILE A 259 15.25 -32.21 22.83
CA ILE A 259 16.21 -32.92 21.96
C ILE A 259 17.42 -32.00 21.79
N PRO A 260 18.44 -32.14 22.65
CA PRO A 260 19.58 -31.22 22.66
C PRO A 260 20.34 -31.22 21.33
N SER A 261 20.55 -30.00 20.80
CA SER A 261 21.44 -29.80 19.65
C SER A 261 22.90 -29.94 20.07
N HIS A 262 23.80 -30.06 19.09
CA HIS A 262 25.24 -30.18 19.35
C HIS A 262 25.77 -29.05 20.27
N ARG A 263 25.31 -27.82 20.08
CA ARG A 263 25.70 -26.65 20.90
C ARG A 263 25.21 -26.74 22.35
N VAL A 264 24.06 -27.39 22.58
CA VAL A 264 23.51 -27.59 23.93
C VAL A 264 24.19 -28.79 24.62
N MET A 265 24.47 -29.87 23.87
CA MET A 265 25.16 -31.06 24.42
C MET A 265 26.58 -30.75 24.81
N ASN A 266 27.29 -29.94 24.06
CA ASN A 266 28.70 -29.60 24.32
C ASN A 266 28.86 -28.22 24.98
N PHE A 267 27.84 -27.78 25.72
CA PHE A 267 27.91 -26.52 26.46
C PHE A 267 28.97 -26.62 27.57
N SER A 268 29.94 -25.72 27.53
CA SER A 268 30.80 -25.38 28.64
C SER A 268 30.88 -23.87 28.77
N GLU A 269 30.91 -23.36 30.00
CA GLU A 269 30.85 -21.92 30.25
C GLU A 269 32.02 -21.20 29.60
N GLU A 270 33.22 -21.73 29.72
CA GLU A 270 34.43 -21.16 29.11
C GLU A 270 34.39 -21.18 27.57
N CYS A 271 33.98 -22.30 26.98
CA CYS A 271 33.81 -22.38 25.52
C CYS A 271 32.71 -21.44 25.01
N ASN A 272 31.61 -21.32 25.76
CA ASN A 272 30.48 -20.42 25.38
C ASN A 272 30.90 -18.96 25.39
N GLU A 273 31.64 -18.50 26.41
CA GLU A 273 32.13 -17.14 26.46
C GLU A 273 33.04 -16.80 25.28
N ASN A 274 33.97 -17.69 24.93
CA ASN A 274 34.84 -17.56 23.78
C ASN A 274 34.07 -17.55 22.45
N LEU A 275 33.02 -18.38 22.31
CA LEU A 275 32.17 -18.41 21.14
C LEU A 275 31.33 -17.13 21.01
N LEU A 276 30.80 -16.63 22.11
CA LEU A 276 30.05 -15.37 22.12
C LEU A 276 30.92 -14.17 21.67
N ARG A 277 32.17 -14.12 22.18
CA ARG A 277 33.12 -13.07 21.76
C ARG A 277 33.40 -13.18 20.26
N LYS A 278 33.69 -14.38 19.73
CA LYS A 278 33.89 -14.60 18.28
C LYS A 278 32.66 -14.23 17.48
N ASN A 279 31.47 -14.54 17.95
CA ASN A 279 30.23 -14.18 17.27
C ASN A 279 30.02 -12.66 17.22
N LEU A 280 30.41 -11.94 18.30
CA LEU A 280 30.39 -10.46 18.30
C LEU A 280 31.42 -9.89 17.33
N ASP A 281 32.59 -10.47 17.18
CA ASP A 281 33.59 -10.05 16.20
C ASP A 281 33.11 -10.28 14.76
N LEU A 282 32.33 -11.33 14.52
CA LEU A 282 31.80 -11.68 13.21
C LEU A 282 30.43 -11.06 12.88
N ILE A 283 29.80 -10.38 13.85
CA ILE A 283 28.44 -9.85 13.65
C ILE A 283 28.37 -8.81 12.52
N GLU A 284 29.41 -8.02 12.33
CA GLU A 284 29.45 -7.01 11.27
C GLU A 284 29.49 -7.67 9.87
N GLU A 285 30.25 -8.77 9.73
CA GLU A 285 30.25 -9.54 8.48
C GLU A 285 28.89 -10.18 8.19
N LEU A 286 28.21 -10.69 9.23
CA LEU A 286 26.84 -11.22 9.11
C LEU A 286 25.86 -10.12 8.66
N ARG A 287 25.96 -8.94 9.24
CA ARG A 287 25.15 -7.76 8.91
C ARG A 287 25.41 -7.26 7.49
N GLU A 288 26.67 -7.24 7.06
CA GLU A 288 27.03 -6.87 5.70
C GLU A 288 26.42 -7.83 4.67
N LYS A 289 26.53 -9.15 4.90
CA LYS A 289 25.88 -10.17 4.07
C LYS A 289 24.36 -9.96 4.01
N ALA A 290 23.73 -9.70 5.14
CA ALA A 290 22.29 -9.41 5.22
C ALA A 290 21.93 -8.12 4.47
N PHE A 291 22.74 -7.06 4.56
CA PHE A 291 22.53 -5.81 3.84
C PHE A 291 22.55 -6.00 2.32
N LEU A 292 23.53 -6.74 1.80
CA LEU A 292 23.60 -7.07 0.38
C LEU A 292 22.37 -7.87 -0.09
N ARG A 293 21.88 -8.79 0.72
CA ARG A 293 20.64 -9.53 0.44
C ARG A 293 19.42 -8.61 0.43
N ILE A 294 19.31 -7.68 1.39
CA ILE A 294 18.23 -6.68 1.43
C ILE A 294 18.25 -5.82 0.16
N GLN A 295 19.40 -5.34 -0.26
CA GLN A 295 19.54 -4.54 -1.48
C GLN A 295 19.08 -5.33 -2.71
N ARG A 296 19.56 -6.57 -2.86
CA ARG A 296 19.17 -7.44 -3.99
C ARG A 296 17.65 -7.70 -3.98
N TYR A 297 17.08 -8.05 -2.83
CA TYR A 297 15.64 -8.28 -2.69
C TYR A 297 14.82 -7.04 -3.08
N LYS A 298 15.22 -5.87 -2.62
CA LYS A 298 14.57 -4.60 -2.96
C LYS A 298 14.67 -4.29 -4.44
N ASN A 299 15.82 -4.49 -5.06
CA ASN A 299 15.99 -4.27 -6.50
C ASN A 299 15.09 -5.19 -7.34
N ILE A 300 14.95 -6.45 -6.95
CA ILE A 300 14.02 -7.39 -7.60
C ILE A 300 12.57 -6.89 -7.45
N MET A 301 12.17 -6.45 -6.25
CA MET A 301 10.84 -5.91 -6.01
C MET A 301 10.57 -4.64 -6.82
N ILE A 302 11.51 -3.69 -6.83
CA ILE A 302 11.42 -2.44 -7.61
C ILE A 302 11.23 -2.76 -9.08
N ASN A 303 12.07 -3.62 -9.64
CA ASN A 303 12.02 -4.00 -11.06
C ASN A 303 10.69 -4.70 -11.40
N SER A 304 10.22 -5.62 -10.55
CA SER A 304 8.94 -6.31 -10.75
C SER A 304 7.74 -5.35 -10.67
N TYR A 305 7.78 -4.41 -9.74
CA TYR A 305 6.73 -3.41 -9.56
C TYR A 305 6.72 -2.41 -10.71
N ASN A 306 7.89 -1.86 -11.06
CA ASN A 306 8.03 -0.83 -12.08
C ASN A 306 7.64 -1.30 -13.48
N LYS A 307 7.80 -2.60 -13.77
CA LYS A 307 7.28 -3.20 -15.03
C LYS A 307 5.75 -3.05 -15.18
N ARG A 308 5.01 -2.87 -14.10
CA ARG A 308 3.55 -2.71 -14.08
C ARG A 308 3.10 -1.25 -13.98
N VAL A 309 4.04 -0.33 -13.79
CA VAL A 309 3.74 1.09 -13.64
C VAL A 309 3.24 1.65 -14.97
N LYS A 310 2.08 2.30 -14.90
CA LYS A 310 1.62 3.22 -15.94
C LYS A 310 1.55 4.60 -15.32
N THR A 311 2.57 5.39 -15.59
CA THR A 311 2.67 6.75 -15.08
C THR A 311 1.43 7.56 -15.45
N ARG A 312 0.85 8.19 -14.45
CA ARG A 312 -0.25 9.15 -14.59
C ARG A 312 0.21 10.45 -13.98
N SER A 313 0.12 11.52 -14.75
CA SER A 313 0.42 12.86 -14.28
C SER A 313 -0.70 13.81 -14.69
N PHE A 314 -0.96 14.80 -13.86
CA PHE A 314 -1.93 15.84 -14.11
C PHE A 314 -1.24 17.19 -14.02
N GLN A 315 -1.75 18.16 -14.77
CA GLN A 315 -1.30 19.55 -14.73
C GLN A 315 -2.29 20.39 -13.92
N VAL A 316 -1.82 21.52 -13.41
CA VAL A 316 -2.70 22.50 -12.78
C VAL A 316 -3.76 22.96 -13.79
N GLY A 317 -5.02 22.90 -13.39
CA GLY A 317 -6.16 23.15 -14.27
C GLY A 317 -6.83 21.90 -14.84
N ASP A 318 -6.17 20.73 -14.82
CA ASP A 318 -6.80 19.46 -15.25
C ASP A 318 -8.01 19.13 -14.37
N LEU A 319 -9.06 18.59 -15.02
CA LEU A 319 -10.19 18.03 -14.32
C LEU A 319 -9.96 16.54 -14.05
N VAL A 320 -10.16 16.12 -12.80
CA VAL A 320 -9.96 14.76 -12.36
C VAL A 320 -11.17 14.21 -11.62
N LEU A 321 -11.36 12.90 -11.69
CA LEU A 321 -12.28 12.16 -10.83
C LEU A 321 -11.48 11.54 -9.68
N ARG A 322 -12.08 11.54 -8.50
CA ARG A 322 -11.54 10.97 -7.28
C ARG A 322 -12.23 9.64 -6.96
N ARG A 323 -11.50 8.72 -6.40
CA ARG A 323 -12.01 7.43 -5.96
C ARG A 323 -12.94 7.60 -4.74
N ALA A 324 -14.19 7.15 -4.85
CA ALA A 324 -15.23 7.37 -3.85
C ALA A 324 -14.98 6.59 -2.55
N ASP A 325 -14.51 5.33 -2.65
CA ASP A 325 -14.25 4.45 -1.50
C ASP A 325 -13.00 4.84 -0.68
N ALA A 326 -12.21 5.80 -1.16
CA ALA A 326 -11.06 6.31 -0.42
C ALA A 326 -11.45 7.08 0.87
N LEU A 327 -12.69 7.47 1.04
CA LEU A 327 -13.22 8.20 2.19
C LEU A 327 -14.32 7.46 2.95
N LYS A 328 -15.17 6.73 2.24
CA LYS A 328 -16.34 6.05 2.81
C LYS A 328 -16.55 4.70 2.10
N PRO A 329 -17.08 3.69 2.79
CA PRO A 329 -17.54 2.49 2.11
C PRO A 329 -18.59 2.84 1.06
N VAL A 330 -18.42 2.34 -0.16
CA VAL A 330 -19.33 2.58 -1.28
C VAL A 330 -20.27 1.40 -1.43
N GLY A 331 -21.54 1.66 -1.60
CA GLY A 331 -22.55 0.64 -1.86
C GLY A 331 -22.33 -0.01 -3.24
N LYS A 332 -22.93 -1.21 -3.44
CA LYS A 332 -22.77 -1.99 -4.70
C LYS A 332 -23.25 -1.28 -5.96
N LEU A 333 -24.17 -0.32 -5.82
CA LEU A 333 -24.76 0.45 -6.93
C LEU A 333 -24.25 1.89 -7.02
N ASP A 334 -23.44 2.30 -6.06
CA ASP A 334 -22.91 3.67 -6.04
C ASP A 334 -21.77 3.85 -7.06
N PRO A 335 -21.55 5.08 -7.54
CA PRO A 335 -20.44 5.36 -8.43
C PRO A 335 -19.09 5.14 -7.74
N VAL A 336 -18.19 4.49 -8.46
CA VAL A 336 -16.81 4.22 -8.00
C VAL A 336 -15.95 5.48 -7.99
N TRP A 337 -16.29 6.45 -8.85
CA TRP A 337 -15.57 7.70 -9.02
C TRP A 337 -16.49 8.89 -8.80
N GLU A 338 -16.01 9.92 -8.10
CA GLU A 338 -16.70 11.18 -7.81
C GLU A 338 -15.97 12.39 -8.42
N GLY A 339 -16.69 13.48 -8.63
CA GLY A 339 -16.19 14.71 -9.22
C GLY A 339 -16.99 15.17 -10.43
N PRO A 340 -16.46 16.08 -11.27
CA PRO A 340 -15.03 16.40 -11.42
C PRO A 340 -14.48 17.36 -10.34
N TYR A 341 -13.21 17.20 -10.01
CA TYR A 341 -12.41 18.11 -9.20
C TYR A 341 -11.35 18.76 -10.09
N LYS A 342 -10.95 20.00 -9.78
CA LYS A 342 -9.90 20.69 -10.51
C LYS A 342 -8.58 20.60 -9.75
N VAL A 343 -7.50 20.35 -10.45
CA VAL A 343 -6.15 20.34 -9.88
C VAL A 343 -5.69 21.78 -9.68
N THR A 344 -5.38 22.16 -8.44
CA THR A 344 -4.91 23.52 -8.08
C THR A 344 -3.43 23.59 -7.78
N GLY A 345 -2.83 22.47 -7.31
CA GLY A 345 -1.41 22.43 -6.97
C GLY A 345 -0.82 21.03 -7.11
N ILE A 346 0.51 20.99 -7.22
CA ILE A 346 1.30 19.76 -7.30
C ILE A 346 2.27 19.75 -6.12
N ILE A 347 2.09 18.79 -5.19
CA ILE A 347 2.94 18.64 -4.00
C ILE A 347 3.90 17.46 -4.21
N GLY A 348 4.96 17.67 -4.99
CA GLY A 348 5.92 16.60 -5.31
C GLY A 348 5.40 15.57 -6.34
N GLN A 349 6.09 14.45 -6.48
CA GLN A 349 5.65 13.40 -7.42
C GLN A 349 4.38 12.72 -6.91
N GLY A 350 3.32 12.79 -7.74
CA GLY A 350 2.08 12.03 -7.55
C GLY A 350 1.10 12.51 -6.48
N ALA A 351 1.29 13.67 -5.89
CA ALA A 351 0.31 14.27 -4.98
C ALA A 351 -0.20 15.61 -5.52
N TYR A 352 -1.51 15.78 -5.45
CA TYR A 352 -2.23 16.89 -6.06
C TYR A 352 -3.18 17.55 -5.06
N GLU A 353 -3.19 18.88 -5.05
CA GLU A 353 -4.23 19.67 -4.40
C GLU A 353 -5.42 19.78 -5.34
N LEU A 354 -6.60 19.65 -4.79
CA LEU A 354 -7.85 19.65 -5.54
C LEU A 354 -8.82 20.67 -4.98
N GLU A 355 -9.62 21.26 -5.86
CA GLU A 355 -10.81 22.04 -5.51
C GLU A 355 -12.08 21.39 -6.05
N ASP A 356 -13.19 21.56 -5.34
CA ASP A 356 -14.50 21.10 -5.77
C ASP A 356 -15.07 22.00 -6.90
N PRO A 357 -16.21 21.63 -7.53
CA PRO A 357 -16.84 22.47 -8.55
C PRO A 357 -17.26 23.85 -8.06
N GLU A 358 -17.43 24.02 -6.75
CA GLU A 358 -17.76 25.30 -6.10
C GLU A 358 -16.51 26.15 -5.78
N GLY A 359 -15.30 25.70 -6.14
CA GLY A 359 -14.03 26.40 -5.92
C GLY A 359 -13.48 26.28 -4.51
N ARG A 360 -14.00 25.38 -3.67
CA ARG A 360 -13.50 25.16 -2.31
C ARG A 360 -12.35 24.15 -2.32
N PRO A 361 -11.19 24.47 -1.69
CA PRO A 361 -10.07 23.54 -1.64
C PRO A 361 -10.42 22.33 -0.76
N LEU A 362 -9.99 21.16 -1.19
CA LEU A 362 -10.11 19.94 -0.37
C LEU A 362 -9.11 19.98 0.78
N PRO A 363 -9.46 19.46 1.99
CA PRO A 363 -8.67 19.63 3.20
C PRO A 363 -7.33 18.87 3.22
N ARG A 364 -7.08 18.03 2.22
CA ARG A 364 -5.84 17.26 2.10
C ARG A 364 -5.47 17.01 0.64
N PRO A 365 -4.17 16.88 0.32
CA PRO A 365 -3.72 16.47 -1.00
C PRO A 365 -4.11 15.01 -1.30
N TRP A 366 -4.21 14.70 -2.59
CA TRP A 366 -4.63 13.41 -3.10
C TRP A 366 -3.54 12.75 -3.94
N ASN A 367 -3.31 11.46 -3.66
CA ASN A 367 -2.36 10.67 -4.46
C ASN A 367 -2.97 10.32 -5.83
N VAL A 368 -2.15 10.38 -6.88
CA VAL A 368 -2.48 9.99 -8.26
C VAL A 368 -3.13 8.62 -8.38
N HIS A 369 -2.82 7.70 -7.45
CA HIS A 369 -3.41 6.37 -7.40
C HIS A 369 -4.94 6.40 -7.24
N ASN A 370 -5.43 7.39 -6.51
CA ASN A 370 -6.85 7.62 -6.25
C ASN A 370 -7.49 8.64 -7.22
N LEU A 371 -6.78 9.03 -8.28
CA LEU A 371 -7.22 10.01 -9.25
C LEU A 371 -7.26 9.42 -10.66
N LYS A 372 -8.19 9.93 -11.46
CA LYS A 372 -8.37 9.59 -12.87
C LYS A 372 -8.70 10.85 -13.67
N LYS A 373 -8.15 11.00 -14.88
CA LYS A 373 -8.48 12.13 -15.75
C LYS A 373 -9.97 12.11 -16.10
N ASN A 374 -10.62 13.26 -15.98
CA ASN A 374 -11.97 13.47 -16.46
C ASN A 374 -11.91 14.05 -17.88
N PHE A 375 -12.70 13.49 -18.78
CA PHE A 375 -12.82 13.93 -20.17
C PHE A 375 -14.15 14.68 -20.32
N THR A 376 -14.08 15.95 -20.66
CA THR A 376 -15.24 16.83 -20.94
C THR A 376 -15.57 16.85 -22.40
#